data_e3622b1907a175fc4d9b1c91ac71b642
#
_entry.id   e3622b1907a175fc4d9b1c91ac71b642
#
_cell.length_a   1.000
_cell.length_b   1.000
_cell.length_c   1.000
_cell.angle_alpha   90.00
_cell.angle_beta   90.00
_cell.angle_gamma   90.00
#
_symmetry.space_group_name_H-M   'P 1'
#
loop_
_entity.id
_entity.type
_entity.pdbx_description
1 polymer ?
#
loop_
_entity_poly.entity_id
_entity_poly.type
_entity_poly.pdbx_seq_one_letter_code
_entity_poly.pdbx_strand_id
1 'polypeptide(L)'
;MKNMGLSALMAFLIALPLTVSAAEMSVEQARQLIQEGRDMDTIPKAVWQKILTPAQYRILWKKGTERPYTGALLENKQKGTYVTAGCRIPVFRSDHKYDSQTGW
;
A
#
# COMPACT_ATOMS: atom_id res chain seq x y z
N MET A 1 -39.23 18.05 -29.06
CA MET A 1 -39.99 17.80 -27.84
C MET A 1 -39.69 16.44 -27.22
N LYS A 2 -39.61 15.41 -28.03
CA LYS A 2 -39.34 14.05 -27.50
C LYS A 2 -37.93 13.85 -26.98
N ASN A 3 -37.00 14.69 -27.37
CA ASN A 3 -35.58 14.53 -26.99
C ASN A 3 -35.23 15.12 -25.63
N MET A 4 -36.14 15.88 -25.04
CA MET A 4 -35.85 16.54 -23.74
C MET A 4 -35.79 15.53 -22.60
N GLY A 5 -36.57 14.46 -22.66
CA GLY A 5 -36.52 13.41 -21.63
C GLY A 5 -35.25 12.59 -21.62
N LEU A 6 -34.66 12.38 -22.78
CA LEU A 6 -33.42 11.65 -22.89
C LEU A 6 -32.22 12.42 -22.32
N SER A 7 -32.21 13.73 -22.55
CA SER A 7 -31.14 14.57 -21.99
C SER A 7 -31.20 14.61 -20.47
N ALA A 8 -32.36 14.66 -19.88
CA ALA A 8 -32.51 14.64 -18.42
C ALA A 8 -32.02 13.30 -17.81
N LEU A 9 -32.30 12.20 -18.47
CA LEU A 9 -31.84 10.90 -18.01
C LEU A 9 -30.33 10.75 -18.06
N MET A 10 -29.71 11.25 -19.10
CA MET A 10 -28.25 11.20 -19.21
C MET A 10 -27.57 12.05 -18.15
N ALA A 11 -28.09 13.23 -17.85
CA ALA A 11 -27.54 14.07 -16.79
C ALA A 11 -27.65 13.41 -15.43
N PHE A 12 -28.72 12.69 -15.16
CA PHE A 12 -28.91 11.98 -13.91
C PHE A 12 -27.90 10.83 -13.75
N LEU A 13 -27.61 10.08 -14.80
CA LEU A 13 -26.65 8.98 -14.77
C LEU A 13 -25.22 9.45 -14.53
N ILE A 14 -24.86 10.63 -15.03
CA ILE A 14 -23.52 11.20 -14.83
C ILE A 14 -23.26 11.55 -13.36
N ALA A 15 -24.30 11.88 -12.60
CA ALA A 15 -24.17 12.32 -11.21
C ALA A 15 -23.97 11.17 -10.21
N LEU A 16 -24.19 9.91 -10.60
CA LEU A 16 -24.23 8.78 -9.67
C LEU A 16 -22.88 8.19 -9.23
N PRO A 17 -21.86 8.09 -10.07
CA PRO A 17 -20.68 7.27 -9.72
C PRO A 17 -19.50 8.04 -9.15
N LEU A 18 -19.70 9.08 -8.36
CA LEU A 18 -18.61 9.93 -7.92
C LEU A 18 -18.02 9.54 -6.57
N THR A 19 -18.65 8.66 -5.82
CA THR A 19 -18.16 8.26 -4.51
C THR A 19 -17.87 6.76 -4.48
N VAL A 20 -16.63 6.42 -4.15
CA VAL A 20 -16.21 5.04 -3.93
C VAL A 20 -15.87 4.90 -2.46
N SER A 21 -16.49 3.94 -1.76
CA SER A 21 -16.19 3.68 -0.38
C SER A 21 -14.81 3.01 -0.24
N ALA A 22 -14.19 3.14 0.93
CA ALA A 22 -12.91 2.50 1.20
C ALA A 22 -12.97 0.98 1.01
N ALA A 23 -14.13 0.36 1.31
CA ALA A 23 -14.32 -1.08 1.13
C ALA A 23 -14.29 -1.51 -0.35
N GLU A 24 -14.54 -0.58 -1.27
CA GLU A 24 -14.54 -0.83 -2.70
C GLU A 24 -13.25 -0.38 -3.38
N MET A 25 -12.26 0.05 -2.61
CA MET A 25 -11.00 0.53 -3.15
C MET A 25 -10.29 -0.58 -3.93
N SER A 26 -9.83 -0.26 -5.14
CA SER A 26 -9.06 -1.19 -5.96
C SER A 26 -7.59 -1.15 -5.55
N VAL A 27 -6.84 -2.17 -5.95
CA VAL A 27 -5.39 -2.22 -5.76
C VAL A 27 -4.72 -1.03 -6.46
N GLU A 28 -5.21 -0.65 -7.64
CA GLU A 28 -4.64 0.47 -8.40
C GLU A 28 -4.81 1.80 -7.66
N GLN A 29 -5.98 2.04 -7.09
CA GLN A 29 -6.23 3.23 -6.28
C GLN A 29 -5.33 3.27 -5.05
N ALA A 30 -5.16 2.14 -4.37
CA ALA A 30 -4.30 2.04 -3.21
C ALA A 30 -2.82 2.30 -3.59
N ARG A 31 -2.35 1.74 -4.68
CA ARG A 31 -0.98 1.97 -5.15
C ARG A 31 -0.74 3.43 -5.46
N GLN A 32 -1.72 4.11 -6.01
CA GLN A 32 -1.62 5.54 -6.29
C GLN A 32 -1.50 6.35 -5.01
N LEU A 33 -2.28 6.04 -3.98
CA LEU A 33 -2.17 6.71 -2.69
C LEU A 33 -0.79 6.51 -2.05
N ILE A 34 -0.26 5.30 -2.12
CA ILE A 34 1.08 4.99 -1.62
C ILE A 34 2.13 5.81 -2.38
N GLN A 35 2.00 5.88 -3.70
CA GLN A 35 2.93 6.62 -4.54
C GLN A 35 2.89 8.12 -4.25
N GLU A 36 1.71 8.66 -3.98
CA GLU A 36 1.52 10.05 -3.60
C GLU A 36 1.90 10.34 -2.14
N GLY A 37 2.04 9.32 -1.32
CA GLY A 37 2.41 9.45 0.08
C GLY A 37 1.33 10.05 0.96
N ARG A 38 0.05 9.83 0.64
CA ARG A 38 -1.07 10.40 1.39
C ARG A 38 -2.22 9.43 1.55
N ASP A 39 -3.03 9.66 2.56
CA ASP A 39 -4.29 8.94 2.81
C ASP A 39 -4.15 7.42 2.85
N MET A 40 -2.95 6.94 3.21
CA MET A 40 -2.67 5.51 3.25
C MET A 40 -3.43 4.78 4.35
N ASP A 41 -3.83 5.51 5.37
CA ASP A 41 -4.66 4.98 6.46
C ASP A 41 -6.08 4.64 6.01
N THR A 42 -6.51 5.17 4.87
CA THR A 42 -7.81 4.83 4.30
C THR A 42 -7.82 3.51 3.53
N ILE A 43 -6.65 2.93 3.26
CA ILE A 43 -6.55 1.68 2.50
C ILE A 43 -7.02 0.52 3.38
N PRO A 44 -8.07 -0.23 2.96
CA PRO A 44 -8.56 -1.36 3.74
C PRO A 44 -7.52 -2.46 3.89
N LYS A 45 -7.59 -3.17 5.00
CA LYS A 45 -6.69 -4.29 5.31
C LYS A 45 -6.71 -5.36 4.21
N ALA A 46 -7.88 -5.63 3.64
CA ALA A 46 -8.02 -6.60 2.55
C ALA A 46 -7.25 -6.18 1.30
N VAL A 47 -7.14 -4.89 1.04
CA VAL A 47 -6.37 -4.37 -0.09
C VAL A 47 -4.88 -4.47 0.19
N TRP A 48 -4.44 -4.17 1.41
CA TRP A 48 -3.05 -4.39 1.83
C TRP A 48 -2.62 -5.84 1.64
N GLN A 49 -3.51 -6.77 1.94
CA GLN A 49 -3.25 -8.20 1.77
C GLN A 49 -2.97 -8.56 0.30
N LYS A 50 -3.56 -7.83 -0.64
CA LYS A 50 -3.34 -8.03 -2.07
C LYS A 50 -2.05 -7.36 -2.57
N ILE A 51 -1.66 -6.25 -1.96
CA ILE A 51 -0.46 -5.49 -2.36
C ILE A 51 0.81 -6.15 -1.82
N LEU A 52 0.78 -6.58 -0.56
CA LEU A 52 1.92 -7.16 0.12
C LEU A 52 2.06 -8.64 -0.20
N THR A 53 3.28 -9.16 -0.12
CA THR A 53 3.48 -10.61 -0.12
C THR A 53 2.87 -11.20 1.17
N PRO A 54 2.54 -12.51 1.18
CA PRO A 54 2.03 -13.14 2.39
C PRO A 54 2.96 -12.98 3.61
N ALA A 55 4.27 -13.04 3.40
CA ALA A 55 5.24 -12.85 4.46
C ALA A 55 5.23 -11.41 4.99
N GLN A 56 5.20 -10.42 4.09
CA GLN A 56 5.12 -9.02 4.48
C GLN A 56 3.83 -8.71 5.24
N TYR A 57 2.71 -9.23 4.77
CA TYR A 57 1.43 -9.04 5.43
C TYR A 57 1.43 -9.64 6.84
N ARG A 58 1.98 -10.85 6.99
CA ARG A 58 2.08 -11.50 8.29
C ARG A 58 2.91 -10.68 9.30
N ILE A 59 4.00 -10.09 8.84
CA ILE A 59 4.87 -9.28 9.70
C ILE A 59 4.19 -7.95 10.03
N LEU A 60 3.68 -7.25 9.04
CA LEU A 60 3.16 -5.90 9.22
C LEU A 60 1.79 -5.86 9.89
N TRP A 61 0.94 -6.85 9.64
CA TRP A 61 -0.44 -6.83 10.11
C TRP A 61 -0.75 -7.87 11.19
N LYS A 62 0.02 -8.96 11.26
CA LYS A 62 -0.24 -10.05 12.22
C LYS A 62 0.84 -10.19 13.28
N LYS A 63 1.68 -9.17 13.44
CA LYS A 63 2.73 -9.14 14.47
C LYS A 63 3.75 -10.28 14.33
N GLY A 64 3.94 -10.78 13.11
CA GLY A 64 4.92 -11.81 12.84
C GLY A 64 6.33 -11.26 12.77
N THR A 65 7.32 -12.15 12.78
CA THR A 65 8.71 -11.82 12.56
C THR A 65 9.30 -12.74 11.51
N GLU A 66 10.38 -12.31 10.87
CA GLU A 66 11.14 -13.19 10.02
C GLU A 66 11.89 -14.21 10.89
N ARG A 67 12.14 -15.38 10.31
CA ARG A 67 13.04 -16.35 10.90
C ARG A 67 14.45 -15.76 10.95
N PRO A 68 15.21 -15.96 12.05
CA PRO A 68 16.59 -15.44 12.13
C PRO A 68 17.44 -15.89 10.95
N TYR A 69 18.29 -15.00 10.45
CA TYR A 69 19.22 -15.24 9.34
C TYR A 69 18.58 -15.50 7.98
N THR A 70 17.28 -15.20 7.80
CA THR A 70 16.58 -15.44 6.53
C THR A 70 16.15 -14.17 5.81
N GLY A 71 16.31 -13.00 6.40
CA GLY A 71 15.88 -11.75 5.79
C GLY A 71 16.64 -11.44 4.51
N ALA A 72 15.93 -11.07 3.46
CA ALA A 72 16.53 -10.77 2.16
C ALA A 72 17.52 -9.59 2.22
N LEU A 73 17.34 -8.68 3.15
CA LEU A 73 18.18 -7.50 3.31
C LEU A 73 19.23 -7.64 4.40
N LEU A 74 19.28 -8.78 5.08
CA LEU A 74 20.19 -8.96 6.22
C LEU A 74 21.66 -8.72 5.83
N GLU A 75 22.09 -9.29 4.72
CA GLU A 75 23.47 -9.18 4.23
C GLU A 75 23.65 -8.05 3.21
N ASN A 76 22.63 -7.26 2.98
CA ASN A 76 22.69 -6.17 2.00
C ASN A 76 23.62 -5.06 2.50
N LYS A 77 24.64 -4.73 1.70
CA LYS A 77 25.61 -3.67 2.01
C LYS A 77 25.61 -2.53 0.99
N GLN A 78 24.63 -2.51 0.12
CA GLN A 78 24.50 -1.46 -0.88
C GLN A 78 24.13 -0.13 -0.22
N LYS A 79 24.63 0.97 -0.78
CA LYS A 79 24.26 2.31 -0.33
C LYS A 79 22.83 2.61 -0.71
N GLY A 80 22.09 3.19 0.20
CA GLY A 80 20.72 3.57 -0.05
C GLY A 80 19.95 3.86 1.21
N THR A 81 18.65 4.00 1.05
CA THR A 81 17.71 4.27 2.13
C THR A 81 16.76 3.09 2.27
N TYR A 82 16.61 2.60 3.50
CA TYR A 82 15.62 1.56 3.79
C TYR A 82 14.27 2.20 4.02
N VAL A 83 13.25 1.69 3.33
CA VAL A 83 11.88 2.18 3.44
C VAL A 83 10.98 1.07 3.96
N THR A 84 9.85 1.43 4.56
CA THR A 84 8.86 0.44 5.00
C THR A 84 8.27 -0.27 3.78
N ALA A 85 7.98 -1.56 3.89
CA ALA A 85 7.47 -2.36 2.77
C ALA A 85 6.06 -1.92 2.33
N GLY A 86 5.25 -1.42 3.26
CA GLY A 86 3.89 -0.98 2.96
C GLY A 86 3.85 0.45 2.44
N CYS A 87 4.03 1.40 3.34
CA CYS A 87 3.87 2.82 3.04
C CYS A 87 5.08 3.45 2.35
N ARG A 88 6.18 2.75 2.25
CA ARG A 88 7.43 3.22 1.61
C ARG A 88 8.01 4.47 2.25
N ILE A 89 7.82 4.60 3.54
CA ILE A 89 8.36 5.71 4.32
C ILE A 89 9.83 5.42 4.63
N PRO A 90 10.74 6.38 4.40
CA PRO A 90 12.14 6.22 4.78
C PRO A 90 12.31 6.06 6.29
N VAL A 91 13.07 5.04 6.71
CA VAL A 91 13.29 4.77 8.14
C VAL A 91 14.76 4.74 8.52
N PHE A 92 15.63 4.19 7.69
CA PHE A 92 17.05 4.11 7.96
C PHE A 92 17.89 4.33 6.71
N ARG A 93 19.07 4.87 6.89
CA ARG A 93 20.08 4.96 5.85
C ARG A 93 21.05 3.81 5.97
N SER A 94 21.65 3.40 4.85
CA SER A 94 22.57 2.27 4.81
C SER A 94 23.84 2.47 5.70
N ASP A 95 24.25 3.73 5.90
CA ASP A 95 25.41 4.04 6.75
C ASP A 95 25.15 3.81 8.23
N HIS A 96 23.91 3.63 8.65
CA HIS A 96 23.55 3.27 10.02
C HIS A 96 23.41 1.77 10.24
N LYS A 97 23.54 0.97 9.18
CA LYS A 97 23.41 -0.48 9.30
C LYS A 97 24.63 -1.08 9.98
N TYR A 98 24.38 -2.00 10.89
CA TYR A 98 25.41 -2.76 11.56
C TYR A 98 25.01 -4.23 11.66
N ASP A 99 26.00 -5.09 11.87
CA ASP A 99 25.74 -6.52 12.09
C ASP A 99 25.46 -6.74 13.58
N SER A 100 24.19 -7.04 13.88
CA SER A 100 23.76 -7.29 15.25
C SER A 100 24.18 -8.65 15.77
N GLN A 101 24.56 -9.57 14.89
CA GLN A 101 24.89 -10.97 15.19
C GLN A 101 23.71 -11.73 15.82
N THR A 102 22.50 -11.24 15.65
CA THR A 102 21.29 -11.85 16.20
C THR A 102 20.44 -12.54 15.13
N GLY A 103 20.75 -12.34 13.86
CA GLY A 103 19.96 -12.87 12.74
C GLY A 103 18.94 -11.88 12.18
N TRP A 104 18.93 -10.66 12.69
CA TRP A 104 18.06 -9.58 12.19
C TRP A 104 18.83 -8.29 11.96
#